data_5ec675b1af37795d081017086644081a
#
_entry.id   5ec675b1af37795d081017086644081a
#
_cell.length_a   1.000
_cell.length_b   1.000
_cell.length_c   1.000
_cell.angle_alpha   90.00
_cell.angle_beta   90.00
_cell.angle_gamma   90.00
#
_symmetry.space_group_name_H-M   'P 1'
#
loop_
_entity.id
_entity.type
_entity.pdbx_description
1 polymer ?
#
loop_
_entity_poly.entity_id
_entity_poly.type
_entity_poly.pdbx_seq_one_letter_code
_entity_poly.pdbx_strand_id
1 'polypeptide(L)'
;YGYGDGGGGPARDYIEYAKRQEDLEGSVKVKMAGPMEFFHDMEEQGGPVNTYVGELYFSAHRGTYTSQAAVKKNNRRNELAMREEEFWSSLGLGRGLEYDLAKADALWKELLLHQFHDILPGSSIGRVYVEANKAHEAIHAGAQELLDQAIDALTERKEENAVTVWNSLSFDRKALVELPEAFGAGARTLEGQAVPVQKTEEGVKAIVDIPSCGAVSLVPAEAGASGDGAEAAVSVKEEGDGYVLENSQVRAVLNGRG
;
A
#
# COMPACT_ATOMS: atom_id res chain seq x y z
N TYR A 1 -22.07 7.04 -28.57
CA TYR A 1 -22.18 7.48 -29.96
C TYR A 1 -21.12 8.52 -30.27
N GLY A 2 -20.27 8.25 -31.26
CA GLY A 2 -19.14 9.07 -31.66
C GLY A 2 -17.97 8.21 -32.10
N TYR A 3 -16.74 8.68 -31.89
CA TYR A 3 -15.51 8.01 -32.32
C TYR A 3 -15.01 6.88 -31.39
N GLY A 4 -15.76 6.48 -30.37
CA GLY A 4 -15.30 5.51 -29.39
C GLY A 4 -14.01 5.96 -28.70
N ASP A 5 -12.96 5.15 -28.74
CA ASP A 5 -11.63 5.47 -28.19
C ASP A 5 -10.80 6.44 -29.06
N GLY A 6 -11.36 6.91 -30.15
CA GLY A 6 -10.67 7.77 -31.10
C GLY A 6 -10.76 9.25 -30.72
N GLY A 7 -10.10 9.70 -29.72
CA GLY A 7 -9.81 11.08 -29.28
C GLY A 7 -10.51 12.26 -30.00
N GLY A 8 -11.82 12.24 -30.19
CA GLY A 8 -12.57 13.29 -30.86
C GLY A 8 -14.02 13.35 -30.42
N GLY A 9 -14.61 14.55 -30.43
CA GLY A 9 -16.04 14.74 -30.22
C GLY A 9 -16.87 14.32 -31.43
N PRO A 10 -18.22 14.28 -31.30
CA PRO A 10 -19.10 13.93 -32.38
C PRO A 10 -18.96 14.92 -33.57
N ALA A 11 -18.70 14.38 -34.75
CA ALA A 11 -18.67 15.17 -35.98
C ALA A 11 -20.09 15.57 -36.41
N ARG A 12 -20.16 16.53 -37.32
CA ARG A 12 -21.44 17.00 -37.88
C ARG A 12 -22.30 15.86 -38.41
N ASP A 13 -21.67 14.90 -39.07
CA ASP A 13 -22.39 13.77 -39.68
C ASP A 13 -23.08 12.92 -38.61
N TYR A 14 -22.43 12.65 -37.46
CA TYR A 14 -23.03 11.89 -36.35
C TYR A 14 -24.25 12.62 -35.78
N ILE A 15 -24.18 13.95 -35.66
CA ILE A 15 -25.29 14.75 -35.16
C ILE A 15 -26.46 14.71 -36.14
N GLU A 16 -26.18 14.85 -37.44
CA GLU A 16 -27.21 14.81 -38.48
C GLU A 16 -27.85 13.38 -38.58
N TYR A 17 -27.08 12.31 -38.43
CA TYR A 17 -27.61 10.97 -38.37
C TYR A 17 -28.48 10.73 -37.13
N ALA A 18 -28.07 11.21 -35.97
CA ALA A 18 -28.87 11.10 -34.76
C ALA A 18 -30.23 11.81 -34.91
N LYS A 19 -30.25 13.06 -35.46
CA LYS A 19 -31.48 13.80 -35.74
C LYS A 19 -32.41 13.07 -36.73
N ARG A 20 -31.84 12.46 -37.77
CA ARG A 20 -32.64 11.72 -38.78
C ARG A 20 -33.20 10.39 -38.23
N GLN A 21 -32.55 9.81 -37.24
CA GLN A 21 -32.96 8.60 -36.57
C GLN A 21 -33.96 8.84 -35.44
N GLU A 22 -34.22 10.09 -35.06
CA GLU A 22 -35.09 10.42 -33.93
C GLU A 22 -36.47 9.78 -34.05
N ASP A 23 -37.08 9.77 -35.24
CA ASP A 23 -38.35 9.13 -35.52
C ASP A 23 -38.36 8.53 -36.93
N LEU A 24 -37.43 7.60 -37.19
CA LEU A 24 -37.31 6.92 -38.49
C LEU A 24 -38.24 5.70 -38.56
N GLU A 25 -39.08 5.61 -39.59
CA GLU A 25 -39.97 4.48 -39.83
C GLU A 25 -39.21 3.16 -39.92
N GLY A 26 -39.68 2.16 -39.18
CA GLY A 26 -39.06 0.83 -39.12
C GLY A 26 -37.81 0.73 -38.23
N SER A 27 -37.46 1.78 -37.51
CA SER A 27 -36.33 1.83 -36.56
C SER A 27 -36.81 2.13 -35.14
N VAL A 28 -35.97 1.83 -34.16
CA VAL A 28 -36.19 2.32 -32.78
C VAL A 28 -36.02 3.82 -32.72
N LYS A 29 -36.78 4.48 -31.86
CA LYS A 29 -36.61 5.92 -31.61
C LYS A 29 -35.28 6.22 -30.93
N VAL A 30 -34.60 7.24 -31.39
CA VAL A 30 -33.29 7.68 -30.90
C VAL A 30 -33.39 9.09 -30.37
N LYS A 31 -32.84 9.36 -29.19
CA LYS A 31 -32.69 10.72 -28.68
C LYS A 31 -31.26 10.97 -28.22
N MET A 32 -30.82 12.19 -28.30
CA MET A 32 -29.59 12.66 -27.66
C MET A 32 -29.93 13.02 -26.21
N ALA A 33 -29.22 12.44 -25.26
CA ALA A 33 -29.46 12.62 -23.84
C ALA A 33 -28.14 12.62 -23.05
N GLY A 34 -28.17 13.14 -21.85
CA GLY A 34 -27.08 13.01 -20.90
C GLY A 34 -27.08 11.63 -20.24
N PRO A 35 -25.92 11.14 -19.71
CA PRO A 35 -25.85 9.84 -19.06
C PRO A 35 -26.80 9.71 -17.86
N MET A 36 -27.00 10.75 -17.07
CA MET A 36 -27.93 10.70 -15.93
C MET A 36 -29.37 10.50 -16.36
N GLU A 37 -29.81 11.15 -17.45
CA GLU A 37 -31.15 10.95 -18.01
C GLU A 37 -31.36 9.50 -18.45
N PHE A 38 -30.35 8.91 -19.10
CA PHE A 38 -30.39 7.49 -19.49
C PHE A 38 -30.57 6.57 -18.27
N PHE A 39 -29.81 6.79 -17.19
CA PHE A 39 -29.92 5.94 -16.00
C PHE A 39 -31.26 6.11 -15.28
N HIS A 40 -31.81 7.32 -15.21
CA HIS A 40 -33.14 7.55 -14.66
C HIS A 40 -34.23 6.88 -15.49
N ASP A 41 -34.18 6.99 -16.81
CA ASP A 41 -35.11 6.30 -17.70
C ASP A 41 -35.03 4.76 -17.49
N MET A 42 -33.85 4.22 -17.28
CA MET A 42 -33.66 2.78 -17.02
C MET A 42 -34.25 2.37 -15.66
N GLU A 43 -34.07 3.18 -14.60
CA GLU A 43 -34.66 2.91 -13.29
C GLU A 43 -36.19 2.97 -13.32
N GLU A 44 -36.78 3.96 -14.01
CA GLU A 44 -38.25 4.08 -14.19
C GLU A 44 -38.84 2.89 -14.96
N GLN A 45 -38.10 2.29 -15.89
CA GLN A 45 -38.50 1.10 -16.64
C GLN A 45 -38.28 -0.21 -15.86
N GLY A 46 -37.86 -0.16 -14.59
CA GLY A 46 -37.70 -1.33 -13.71
C GLY A 46 -36.24 -1.84 -13.61
N GLY A 47 -35.29 -1.16 -14.22
CA GLY A 47 -33.86 -1.46 -14.13
C GLY A 47 -33.45 -2.80 -14.78
N PRO A 48 -32.19 -3.20 -14.63
CA PRO A 48 -31.69 -4.46 -15.16
C PRO A 48 -32.22 -5.67 -14.38
N VAL A 49 -32.61 -6.71 -15.10
CA VAL A 49 -33.12 -7.96 -14.49
C VAL A 49 -32.02 -8.92 -14.06
N ASN A 50 -30.83 -8.76 -14.57
CA ASN A 50 -29.70 -9.65 -14.28
C ASN A 50 -28.83 -9.05 -13.15
N THR A 51 -28.49 -9.89 -12.17
CA THR A 51 -27.54 -9.55 -11.11
C THR A 51 -26.26 -10.35 -11.31
N TYR A 52 -25.12 -9.66 -11.31
CA TYR A 52 -23.80 -10.27 -11.28
C TYR A 52 -23.16 -10.00 -9.92
N VAL A 53 -22.64 -11.07 -9.30
CA VAL A 53 -21.90 -10.98 -8.03
C VAL A 53 -20.46 -11.37 -8.31
N GLY A 54 -19.54 -10.45 -8.10
CA GLY A 54 -18.11 -10.65 -8.34
C GLY A 54 -17.45 -9.42 -8.94
N GLU A 55 -16.18 -9.56 -9.30
CA GLU A 55 -15.40 -8.50 -9.94
C GLU A 55 -15.72 -8.43 -11.45
N LEU A 56 -16.08 -7.22 -11.89
CA LEU A 56 -16.29 -6.95 -13.32
C LEU A 56 -14.96 -6.47 -13.93
N TYR A 57 -14.34 -7.33 -14.73
CA TYR A 57 -13.14 -6.97 -15.47
C TYR A 57 -13.25 -7.39 -16.93
N PHE A 58 -12.55 -6.66 -17.79
CA PHE A 58 -12.59 -6.93 -19.23
C PHE A 58 -11.67 -8.10 -19.57
N SER A 59 -12.24 -9.22 -19.95
CA SER A 59 -11.54 -10.49 -20.15
C SER A 59 -10.45 -10.44 -21.23
N ALA A 60 -10.60 -9.58 -22.25
CA ALA A 60 -9.61 -9.40 -23.30
C ALA A 60 -8.31 -8.72 -22.84
N HIS A 61 -8.32 -8.08 -21.68
CA HIS A 61 -7.20 -7.33 -21.12
C HIS A 61 -6.60 -7.96 -19.84
N ARG A 62 -6.81 -9.25 -19.62
CA ARG A 62 -6.31 -9.94 -18.40
C ARG A 62 -4.81 -9.82 -18.19
N GLY A 63 -4.01 -9.74 -19.25
CA GLY A 63 -2.57 -9.55 -19.18
C GLY A 63 -2.14 -8.27 -18.44
N THR A 64 -3.00 -7.26 -18.39
CA THR A 64 -2.71 -5.97 -17.73
C THR A 64 -2.58 -6.09 -16.21
N TYR A 65 -3.11 -7.13 -15.58
CA TYR A 65 -2.97 -7.35 -14.14
C TYR A 65 -1.55 -7.69 -13.71
N THR A 66 -0.75 -8.28 -14.62
CA THR A 66 0.60 -8.76 -14.29
C THR A 66 1.70 -8.21 -15.20
N SER A 67 1.34 -7.66 -16.37
CA SER A 67 2.31 -7.06 -17.29
C SER A 67 3.06 -5.92 -16.63
N GLN A 68 4.39 -5.87 -16.79
CA GLN A 68 5.24 -4.85 -16.17
C GLN A 68 5.05 -4.77 -14.65
N ALA A 69 5.19 -5.90 -13.97
CA ALA A 69 4.93 -6.04 -12.52
C ALA A 69 5.74 -5.06 -11.66
N ALA A 70 6.93 -4.65 -12.10
CA ALA A 70 7.75 -3.65 -11.41
C ALA A 70 7.02 -2.30 -11.27
N VAL A 71 6.33 -1.84 -12.33
CA VAL A 71 5.55 -0.59 -12.29
C VAL A 71 4.42 -0.70 -11.28
N LYS A 72 3.69 -1.80 -11.27
CA LYS A 72 2.60 -2.04 -10.30
C LYS A 72 3.09 -2.07 -8.85
N LYS A 73 4.19 -2.77 -8.61
CA LYS A 73 4.85 -2.83 -7.31
C LYS A 73 5.29 -1.43 -6.85
N ASN A 74 5.97 -0.70 -7.74
CA ASN A 74 6.49 0.63 -7.43
C ASN A 74 5.35 1.64 -7.24
N ASN A 75 4.29 1.57 -8.04
CA ASN A 75 3.10 2.39 -7.82
C ASN A 75 2.54 2.18 -6.41
N ARG A 76 2.28 0.92 -6.02
CA ARG A 76 1.73 0.63 -4.68
C ARG A 76 2.67 1.07 -3.55
N ARG A 77 3.96 0.85 -3.71
CA ARG A 77 4.98 1.29 -2.75
C ARG A 77 4.97 2.81 -2.57
N ASN A 78 4.85 3.55 -3.67
CA ASN A 78 4.84 5.00 -3.64
C ASN A 78 3.53 5.59 -3.11
N GLU A 79 2.38 4.97 -3.40
CA GLU A 79 1.11 5.36 -2.76
C GLU A 79 1.21 5.29 -1.23
N LEU A 80 1.82 4.21 -0.70
CA LEU A 80 2.01 4.05 0.73
C LEU A 80 3.02 5.05 1.29
N ALA A 81 4.16 5.27 0.60
CA ALA A 81 5.19 6.20 1.03
C ALA A 81 4.66 7.65 1.07
N MET A 82 3.93 8.08 0.06
CA MET A 82 3.31 9.42 0.00
C MET A 82 2.26 9.61 1.10
N ARG A 83 1.43 8.58 1.37
CA ARG A 83 0.48 8.62 2.48
C ARG A 83 1.18 8.73 3.84
N GLU A 84 2.26 7.99 4.03
CA GLU A 84 2.99 8.00 5.30
C GLU A 84 3.71 9.33 5.54
N GLU A 85 4.34 9.88 4.50
CA GLU A 85 5.01 11.17 4.63
C GLU A 85 4.01 12.28 4.96
N GLU A 86 2.85 12.37 4.28
CA GLU A 86 1.81 13.35 4.59
C GLU A 86 1.28 13.20 6.02
N PHE A 87 1.06 11.96 6.47
CA PHE A 87 0.57 11.69 7.81
C PHE A 87 1.53 12.20 8.88
N TRP A 88 2.80 11.81 8.80
CA TRP A 88 3.80 12.21 9.80
C TRP A 88 4.19 13.68 9.67
N SER A 89 4.26 14.23 8.45
CA SER A 89 4.50 15.64 8.22
C SER A 89 3.40 16.53 8.81
N SER A 90 2.14 16.11 8.68
CA SER A 90 1.00 16.82 9.27
C SER A 90 1.12 16.92 10.80
N LEU A 91 1.58 15.86 11.47
CA LEU A 91 1.87 15.88 12.90
C LEU A 91 3.12 16.71 13.22
N GLY A 92 4.14 16.64 12.38
CA GLY A 92 5.39 17.41 12.50
C GLY A 92 5.18 18.92 12.46
N LEU A 93 4.17 19.42 11.75
CA LEU A 93 3.78 20.85 11.76
C LEU A 93 3.55 21.36 13.19
N GLY A 94 2.92 20.58 14.04
CA GLY A 94 2.71 20.89 15.45
C GLY A 94 3.99 20.91 16.30
N ARG A 95 5.10 20.44 15.74
CA ARG A 95 6.45 20.44 16.37
C ARG A 95 7.43 21.40 15.68
N GLY A 96 6.95 22.23 14.75
CA GLY A 96 7.75 23.24 14.06
C GLY A 96 8.42 22.75 12.77
N LEU A 97 7.98 21.62 12.21
CA LEU A 97 8.43 21.19 10.89
C LEU A 97 8.05 22.23 9.83
N GLU A 98 9.02 22.65 9.02
CA GLU A 98 8.78 23.40 7.79
C GLU A 98 8.53 22.40 6.66
N TYR A 99 7.26 22.11 6.37
CA TYR A 99 6.88 21.11 5.38
C TYR A 99 6.94 21.69 3.96
N ASP A 100 7.72 21.04 3.09
CA ASP A 100 7.80 21.39 1.65
C ASP A 100 6.59 20.87 0.88
N LEU A 101 5.47 21.60 1.00
CA LEU A 101 4.23 21.30 0.29
C LEU A 101 4.42 21.29 -1.24
N ALA A 102 5.31 22.15 -1.77
CA ALA A 102 5.55 22.20 -3.22
C ALA A 102 6.21 20.92 -3.73
N LYS A 103 7.17 20.38 -2.98
CA LYS A 103 7.79 19.09 -3.28
C LYS A 103 6.79 17.95 -3.18
N ALA A 104 5.99 17.88 -2.12
CA ALA A 104 4.97 16.86 -1.95
C ALA A 104 3.94 16.86 -3.10
N ASP A 105 3.44 18.05 -3.48
CA ASP A 105 2.52 18.22 -4.62
C ASP A 105 3.15 17.75 -5.94
N ALA A 106 4.44 18.06 -6.17
CA ALA A 106 5.14 17.61 -7.37
C ALA A 106 5.29 16.08 -7.41
N LEU A 107 5.62 15.45 -6.28
CA LEU A 107 5.72 14.00 -6.18
C LEU A 107 4.37 13.31 -6.41
N TRP A 108 3.28 13.84 -5.84
CA TRP A 108 1.93 13.35 -6.11
C TRP A 108 1.55 13.46 -7.57
N LYS A 109 1.80 14.59 -8.22
CA LYS A 109 1.52 14.78 -9.65
C LYS A 109 2.28 13.79 -10.52
N GLU A 110 3.54 13.53 -10.21
CA GLU A 110 4.35 12.56 -10.94
C GLU A 110 3.84 11.13 -10.69
N LEU A 111 3.46 10.77 -9.47
CA LEU A 111 2.86 9.46 -9.17
C LEU A 111 1.55 9.26 -9.93
N LEU A 112 0.66 10.26 -9.91
CA LEU A 112 -0.63 10.20 -10.62
C LEU A 112 -0.46 10.12 -12.15
N LEU A 113 0.55 10.79 -12.72
CA LEU A 113 0.88 10.64 -14.13
C LEU A 113 1.22 9.19 -14.49
N HIS A 114 1.96 8.49 -13.62
CA HIS A 114 2.35 7.10 -13.85
C HIS A 114 1.22 6.09 -13.57
N GLN A 115 0.08 6.53 -13.06
CA GLN A 115 -1.16 5.73 -12.97
C GLN A 115 -2.00 5.78 -14.25
N PHE A 116 -1.51 6.48 -15.29
CA PHE A 116 -2.22 6.57 -16.56
C PHE A 116 -2.51 5.19 -17.16
N HIS A 117 -3.67 5.08 -17.83
CA HIS A 117 -4.24 3.81 -18.26
C HIS A 117 -3.42 3.01 -19.28
N ASP A 118 -2.36 3.58 -19.86
CA ASP A 118 -1.41 2.87 -20.73
C ASP A 118 -0.04 2.64 -20.05
N ILE A 119 0.23 3.26 -18.91
CA ILE A 119 1.46 3.05 -18.13
C ILE A 119 1.24 1.93 -17.10
N LEU A 120 0.32 2.14 -16.17
CA LEU A 120 0.06 1.18 -15.07
C LEU A 120 -0.35 -0.22 -15.57
N PRO A 121 -1.20 -0.38 -16.61
CA PRO A 121 -1.56 -1.69 -17.15
C PRO A 121 -0.43 -2.45 -17.84
N GLY A 122 0.62 -1.78 -18.25
CA GLY A 122 1.76 -2.44 -18.90
C GLY A 122 1.64 -2.58 -20.41
N SER A 123 0.75 -1.81 -21.07
CA SER A 123 0.44 -1.90 -22.49
C SER A 123 1.25 -0.95 -23.40
N SER A 124 2.13 -0.13 -22.83
CA SER A 124 2.99 0.79 -23.55
C SER A 124 4.25 0.11 -24.13
N ILE A 125 5.04 0.88 -24.87
CA ILE A 125 6.35 0.42 -25.41
C ILE A 125 7.41 0.35 -24.31
N GLY A 126 8.45 -0.47 -24.52
CA GLY A 126 9.48 -0.73 -23.50
C GLY A 126 10.17 0.52 -22.95
N ARG A 127 10.39 1.56 -23.77
CA ARG A 127 10.96 2.85 -23.33
C ARG A 127 10.16 3.49 -22.21
N VAL A 128 8.84 3.47 -22.28
CA VAL A 128 7.96 4.04 -21.25
C VAL A 128 8.23 3.41 -19.90
N TYR A 129 8.49 2.11 -19.83
CA TYR A 129 8.76 1.41 -18.56
C TYR A 129 10.14 1.68 -17.99
N VAL A 130 11.12 1.97 -18.82
CA VAL A 130 12.42 2.46 -18.35
C VAL A 130 12.28 3.81 -17.67
N GLU A 131 11.53 4.73 -18.31
CA GLU A 131 11.25 6.07 -17.77
C GLU A 131 10.38 6.00 -16.53
N ALA A 132 9.30 5.22 -16.53
CA ALA A 132 8.39 5.06 -15.42
C ALA A 132 9.08 4.48 -14.17
N ASN A 133 9.90 3.43 -14.31
CA ASN A 133 10.61 2.87 -13.17
C ASN A 133 11.58 3.88 -12.55
N LYS A 134 12.31 4.64 -13.40
CA LYS A 134 13.20 5.71 -12.93
C LYS A 134 12.43 6.82 -12.19
N ALA A 135 11.26 7.21 -12.69
CA ALA A 135 10.41 8.19 -12.03
C ALA A 135 9.88 7.65 -10.68
N HIS A 136 9.45 6.40 -10.63
CA HIS A 136 9.03 5.77 -9.39
C HIS A 136 10.14 5.71 -8.32
N GLU A 137 11.39 5.47 -8.72
CA GLU A 137 12.54 5.53 -7.81
C GLU A 137 12.75 6.95 -7.25
N ALA A 138 12.63 7.97 -8.10
CA ALA A 138 12.75 9.36 -7.69
C ALA A 138 11.60 9.79 -6.75
N ILE A 139 10.37 9.38 -7.04
CA ILE A 139 9.20 9.60 -6.18
C ILE A 139 9.44 8.99 -4.79
N HIS A 140 9.89 7.73 -4.76
CA HIS A 140 10.15 7.04 -3.49
C HIS A 140 11.23 7.74 -2.66
N ALA A 141 12.34 8.12 -3.30
CA ALA A 141 13.42 8.84 -2.61
C ALA A 141 12.95 10.20 -2.08
N GLY A 142 12.15 10.94 -2.87
CA GLY A 142 11.60 12.23 -2.45
C GLY A 142 10.60 12.12 -1.29
N ALA A 143 9.73 11.09 -1.31
CA ALA A 143 8.80 10.81 -0.22
C ALA A 143 9.55 10.40 1.06
N GLN A 144 10.59 9.58 0.93
CA GLN A 144 11.42 9.17 2.07
C GLN A 144 12.14 10.37 2.70
N GLU A 145 12.65 11.29 1.91
CA GLU A 145 13.30 12.50 2.43
C GLU A 145 12.33 13.37 3.25
N LEU A 146 11.09 13.56 2.77
CA LEU A 146 10.05 14.27 3.51
C LEU A 146 9.66 13.53 4.79
N LEU A 147 9.53 12.21 4.72
CA LEU A 147 9.24 11.38 5.87
C LEU A 147 10.34 11.47 6.93
N ASP A 148 11.60 11.38 6.54
CA ASP A 148 12.73 11.45 7.46
C ASP A 148 12.77 12.80 8.20
N GLN A 149 12.47 13.91 7.50
CA GLN A 149 12.34 15.23 8.12
C GLN A 149 11.20 15.28 9.14
N ALA A 150 10.06 14.67 8.82
CA ALA A 150 8.91 14.61 9.72
C ALA A 150 9.21 13.76 10.97
N ILE A 151 9.82 12.60 10.79
CA ILE A 151 10.23 11.72 11.88
C ILE A 151 11.27 12.39 12.78
N ASP A 152 12.25 13.09 12.20
CA ASP A 152 13.23 13.85 12.97
C ASP A 152 12.59 14.96 13.83
N ALA A 153 11.60 15.66 13.29
CA ALA A 153 10.85 16.68 14.04
C ALA A 153 9.99 16.10 15.17
N LEU A 154 9.47 14.89 14.99
CA LEU A 154 8.64 14.18 15.97
C LEU A 154 9.46 13.44 17.03
N THR A 155 10.71 13.08 16.72
CA THR A 155 11.56 12.27 17.60
C THR A 155 12.22 13.11 18.66
N GLU A 156 11.87 12.89 19.91
CA GLU A 156 12.62 13.40 21.05
C GLU A 156 13.77 12.44 21.37
N ARG A 157 15.00 12.80 21.01
CA ARG A 157 16.21 12.00 21.30
C ARG A 157 16.56 12.10 22.78
N LYS A 158 15.99 11.21 23.60
CA LYS A 158 16.21 11.21 25.05
C LYS A 158 17.25 10.21 25.52
N GLU A 159 17.50 9.15 24.76
CA GLU A 159 18.37 8.04 25.14
C GLU A 159 19.32 7.68 24.00
N GLU A 160 20.58 7.44 24.35
CA GLU A 160 21.57 6.91 23.42
C GLU A 160 21.22 5.47 23.00
N ASN A 161 21.35 5.16 21.72
CA ASN A 161 21.00 3.87 21.14
C ASN A 161 19.50 3.53 21.16
N ALA A 162 18.59 4.49 21.36
CA ALA A 162 17.16 4.24 21.24
C ALA A 162 16.76 4.00 19.78
N VAL A 163 15.85 3.04 19.57
CA VAL A 163 15.18 2.79 18.29
C VAL A 163 13.69 3.04 18.46
N THR A 164 13.13 3.93 17.64
CA THR A 164 11.69 4.21 17.66
C THR A 164 11.01 3.52 16.49
N VAL A 165 9.98 2.74 16.77
CA VAL A 165 9.16 2.05 15.80
C VAL A 165 7.82 2.77 15.67
N TRP A 166 7.46 3.13 14.45
CA TRP A 166 6.32 3.96 14.13
C TRP A 166 5.19 3.17 13.46
N ASN A 167 3.96 3.49 13.77
CA ASN A 167 2.76 2.89 13.17
C ASN A 167 1.83 3.99 12.65
N SER A 168 1.78 4.16 11.34
CA SER A 168 0.90 5.13 10.67
C SER A 168 -0.54 4.63 10.48
N LEU A 169 -0.86 3.39 10.90
CA LEU A 169 -2.18 2.80 10.73
C LEU A 169 -3.11 3.16 11.87
N SER A 170 -4.41 3.18 11.61
CA SER A 170 -5.46 3.54 12.57
C SER A 170 -5.85 2.41 13.53
N PHE A 171 -5.03 1.38 13.67
CA PHE A 171 -5.23 0.28 14.60
C PHE A 171 -3.90 -0.17 15.20
N ASP A 172 -3.97 -0.72 16.41
CA ASP A 172 -2.81 -1.30 17.10
C ASP A 172 -2.29 -2.51 16.34
N ARG A 173 -0.98 -2.67 16.29
CA ARG A 173 -0.39 -3.83 15.61
C ARG A 173 0.80 -4.41 16.35
N LYS A 174 0.98 -5.70 16.19
CA LYS A 174 2.25 -6.38 16.49
C LYS A 174 3.11 -6.39 15.22
N ALA A 175 4.34 -5.95 15.34
CA ALA A 175 5.29 -5.97 14.23
C ALA A 175 6.56 -6.71 14.60
N LEU A 176 7.05 -7.52 13.66
CA LEU A 176 8.41 -8.03 13.73
C LEU A 176 9.36 -6.93 13.24
N VAL A 177 10.27 -6.51 14.11
CA VAL A 177 11.24 -5.45 13.83
C VAL A 177 12.66 -5.97 13.91
N GLU A 178 13.52 -5.44 13.07
CA GLU A 178 14.95 -5.67 13.15
C GLU A 178 15.58 -4.58 14.03
N LEU A 179 16.41 -5.01 14.96
CA LEU A 179 17.07 -4.14 15.91
C LEU A 179 18.60 -4.21 15.73
N PRO A 180 19.32 -3.13 16.05
CA PRO A 180 20.77 -3.15 16.07
C PRO A 180 21.35 -4.23 17.01
N GLU A 181 22.59 -4.65 16.77
CA GLU A 181 23.33 -5.64 17.57
C GLU A 181 23.36 -5.31 19.08
N ALA A 182 23.34 -4.03 19.44
CA ALA A 182 23.29 -3.57 20.83
C ALA A 182 22.10 -4.13 21.62
N PHE A 183 21.03 -4.54 20.94
CA PHE A 183 19.83 -5.15 21.54
C PHE A 183 19.96 -6.66 21.74
N GLY A 184 21.07 -7.28 21.39
CA GLY A 184 21.27 -8.73 21.44
C GLY A 184 21.17 -9.37 22.83
N ALA A 185 21.28 -8.60 23.89
CA ALA A 185 21.10 -9.07 25.28
C ALA A 185 19.63 -8.93 25.75
N GLY A 186 18.86 -8.01 25.18
CA GLY A 186 17.47 -7.73 25.53
C GLY A 186 17.06 -6.34 25.03
N ALA A 187 15.76 -6.10 25.08
CA ALA A 187 15.16 -4.78 24.81
C ALA A 187 14.15 -4.42 25.90
N ARG A 188 13.94 -3.15 26.12
CA ARG A 188 12.83 -2.61 26.93
C ARG A 188 12.28 -1.34 26.30
N THR A 189 11.01 -1.03 26.57
CA THR A 189 10.44 0.27 26.23
C THR A 189 10.99 1.36 27.16
N LEU A 190 10.81 2.62 26.84
CA LEU A 190 11.20 3.73 27.72
C LEU A 190 10.46 3.71 29.06
N GLU A 191 9.25 3.14 29.09
CA GLU A 191 8.45 2.93 30.31
C GLU A 191 8.96 1.73 31.15
N GLY A 192 9.97 1.00 30.64
CA GLY A 192 10.61 -0.10 31.36
C GLY A 192 9.99 -1.49 31.08
N GLN A 193 9.03 -1.60 30.18
CA GLN A 193 8.47 -2.89 29.80
C GLN A 193 9.49 -3.71 29.00
N ALA A 194 9.76 -4.94 29.42
CA ALA A 194 10.66 -5.84 28.71
C ALA A 194 10.06 -6.28 27.39
N VAL A 195 10.87 -6.30 26.35
CA VAL A 195 10.50 -6.78 25.00
C VAL A 195 11.40 -7.96 24.65
N PRO A 196 10.82 -9.14 24.40
CA PRO A 196 11.60 -10.32 24.02
C PRO A 196 12.34 -10.09 22.69
N VAL A 197 13.61 -10.45 22.67
CA VAL A 197 14.45 -10.40 21.48
C VAL A 197 14.94 -11.80 21.11
N GLN A 198 15.15 -12.02 19.83
CA GLN A 198 15.75 -13.22 19.29
C GLN A 198 16.94 -12.87 18.40
N LYS A 199 18.11 -13.43 18.74
CA LYS A 199 19.26 -13.43 17.83
C LYS A 199 19.06 -14.45 16.73
N THR A 200 19.29 -14.04 15.49
CA THR A 200 19.29 -14.89 14.29
C THR A 200 20.60 -14.70 13.55
N GLU A 201 20.84 -15.49 12.51
CA GLU A 201 21.99 -15.28 11.61
C GLU A 201 21.92 -13.93 10.88
N GLU A 202 20.72 -13.38 10.71
CA GLU A 202 20.47 -12.11 9.99
C GLU A 202 20.48 -10.88 10.91
N GLY A 203 20.55 -11.05 12.25
CA GLY A 203 20.55 -9.94 13.21
C GLY A 203 19.63 -10.19 14.41
N VAL A 204 19.35 -9.13 15.16
CA VAL A 204 18.44 -9.17 16.33
C VAL A 204 17.03 -8.83 15.89
N LYS A 205 16.06 -9.63 16.26
CA LYS A 205 14.63 -9.45 15.93
C LYS A 205 13.80 -9.37 17.21
N ALA A 206 12.76 -8.55 17.20
CA ALA A 206 11.79 -8.42 18.28
C ALA A 206 10.37 -8.31 17.73
N ILE A 207 9.39 -8.79 18.51
CA ILE A 207 7.98 -8.53 18.25
C ILE A 207 7.55 -7.39 19.17
N VAL A 208 7.08 -6.29 18.58
CA VAL A 208 6.74 -5.06 19.29
C VAL A 208 5.26 -4.75 19.10
N ASP A 209 4.56 -4.47 20.20
CA ASP A 209 3.20 -3.93 20.17
C ASP A 209 3.29 -2.42 19.97
N ILE A 210 2.68 -1.92 18.89
CA ILE A 210 2.76 -0.52 18.50
C ILE A 210 1.34 0.04 18.42
N PRO A 211 1.01 1.11 19.18
CA PRO A 211 -0.33 1.68 19.18
C PRO A 211 -0.71 2.28 17.83
N SER A 212 -2.00 2.40 17.58
CA SER A 212 -2.53 3.05 16.38
C SER A 212 -2.06 4.50 16.30
N CYS A 213 -1.69 4.95 15.11
CA CYS A 213 -1.21 6.32 14.84
C CYS A 213 -0.15 6.79 15.86
N GLY A 214 0.75 5.89 16.26
CA GLY A 214 1.67 6.10 17.36
C GLY A 214 3.05 5.49 17.15
N ALA A 215 3.84 5.51 18.22
CA ALA A 215 5.20 5.00 18.21
C ALA A 215 5.58 4.36 19.54
N VAL A 216 6.56 3.46 19.49
CA VAL A 216 7.20 2.88 20.68
C VAL A 216 8.70 3.01 20.53
N SER A 217 9.36 3.58 21.55
CA SER A 217 10.81 3.66 21.62
C SER A 217 11.37 2.53 22.47
N LEU A 218 12.36 1.87 21.93
CA LEU A 218 13.08 0.75 22.55
C LEU A 218 14.50 1.18 22.86
N VAL A 219 15.02 0.69 23.99
CA VAL A 219 16.43 0.82 24.37
C VAL A 219 17.00 -0.55 24.68
N PRO A 220 18.33 -0.75 24.52
CA PRO A 220 18.97 -1.99 24.92
C PRO A 220 18.76 -2.27 26.41
N ALA A 221 18.62 -3.53 26.77
CA ALA A 221 18.50 -4.00 28.14
C ALA A 221 19.55 -5.08 28.43
N GLU A 222 19.89 -5.25 29.72
CA GLU A 222 20.80 -6.30 30.16
C GLU A 222 20.15 -7.70 30.02
N ALA A 223 20.96 -8.72 29.91
CA ALA A 223 20.51 -10.10 29.83
C ALA A 223 19.68 -10.47 31.07
N GLY A 224 18.46 -10.97 30.85
CA GLY A 224 17.55 -11.37 31.94
C GLY A 224 16.33 -10.46 32.09
N ALA A 225 16.23 -9.36 31.37
CA ALA A 225 15.00 -8.57 31.21
C ALA A 225 13.99 -9.26 30.24
N SER A 226 13.91 -10.58 30.30
CA SER A 226 12.91 -11.35 29.55
C SER A 226 11.56 -11.10 30.21
N GLY A 227 10.70 -10.30 29.60
CA GLY A 227 9.29 -10.28 29.95
C GLY A 227 8.70 -11.68 29.80
N ASP A 228 7.61 -11.96 30.51
CA ASP A 228 6.83 -13.23 30.45
C ASP A 228 6.26 -13.48 29.02
N GLY A 229 7.13 -13.48 28.00
CA GLY A 229 6.80 -13.85 26.62
C GLY A 229 6.59 -15.37 26.42
N ALA A 230 6.28 -16.08 27.49
CA ALA A 230 6.07 -17.54 27.47
C ALA A 230 4.92 -18.01 26.57
N GLU A 231 3.97 -17.14 26.25
CA GLU A 231 2.85 -17.50 25.36
C GLU A 231 3.23 -17.62 23.87
N ALA A 232 4.34 -17.03 23.45
CA ALA A 232 4.77 -17.04 22.04
C ALA A 232 5.98 -17.95 21.77
N ALA A 233 6.56 -18.57 22.80
CA ALA A 233 7.71 -19.42 22.62
C ALA A 233 7.35 -20.69 21.83
N VAL A 234 8.08 -20.92 20.74
CA VAL A 234 7.99 -22.18 20.00
C VAL A 234 8.82 -23.22 20.72
N SER A 235 8.20 -24.33 21.14
CA SER A 235 8.93 -25.51 21.60
C SER A 235 9.43 -26.31 20.40
N VAL A 236 10.65 -26.78 20.46
CA VAL A 236 11.23 -27.66 19.44
C VAL A 236 11.56 -28.99 20.10
N LYS A 237 11.03 -30.09 19.56
CA LYS A 237 11.29 -31.46 20.05
C LYS A 237 11.71 -32.35 18.88
N GLU A 238 12.72 -33.17 19.10
CA GLU A 238 13.01 -34.27 18.17
C GLU A 238 11.95 -35.37 18.33
N GLU A 239 11.39 -35.84 17.24
CA GLU A 239 10.42 -36.94 17.21
C GLU A 239 10.72 -37.87 16.02
N GLY A 240 11.26 -39.06 16.30
CA GLY A 240 11.69 -39.99 15.27
C GLY A 240 12.89 -39.49 14.46
N ASP A 241 12.70 -39.32 13.14
CA ASP A 241 13.71 -38.78 12.20
C ASP A 241 13.47 -37.31 11.85
N GLY A 242 12.67 -36.59 12.64
CA GLY A 242 12.26 -35.22 12.39
C GLY A 242 12.14 -34.38 13.64
N TYR A 243 11.47 -33.24 13.48
CA TYR A 243 11.25 -32.26 14.53
C TYR A 243 9.78 -31.88 14.63
N VAL A 244 9.32 -31.63 15.84
CA VAL A 244 8.02 -30.99 16.10
C VAL A 244 8.26 -29.60 16.66
N LEU A 245 7.73 -28.61 15.96
CA LEU A 245 7.70 -27.21 16.40
C LEU A 245 6.27 -26.89 16.83
N GLU A 246 6.10 -26.42 18.05
CA GLU A 246 4.77 -26.19 18.60
C GLU A 246 4.72 -24.92 19.47
N ASN A 247 3.67 -24.13 19.28
CA ASN A 247 3.27 -23.04 20.18
C ASN A 247 1.76 -23.13 20.47
N SER A 248 1.19 -22.13 21.12
CA SER A 248 -0.24 -22.11 21.45
C SER A 248 -1.19 -22.06 20.23
N GLN A 249 -0.69 -21.78 19.03
CA GLN A 249 -1.51 -21.58 17.83
C GLN A 249 -1.23 -22.59 16.72
N VAL A 250 0.01 -23.03 16.57
CA VAL A 250 0.45 -23.86 15.44
C VAL A 250 1.31 -25.02 15.93
N ARG A 251 1.08 -26.21 15.38
CA ARG A 251 1.95 -27.37 15.48
C ARG A 251 2.43 -27.77 14.09
N ALA A 252 3.74 -27.74 13.88
CA ALA A 252 4.37 -28.16 12.64
C ALA A 252 5.22 -29.42 12.88
N VAL A 253 5.04 -30.43 12.04
CA VAL A 253 5.83 -31.67 12.08
C VAL A 253 6.71 -31.68 10.84
N LEU A 254 8.01 -31.63 11.04
CA LEU A 254 9.02 -31.70 9.99
C LEU A 254 9.62 -33.10 10.00
N ASN A 255 9.61 -33.78 8.88
CA ASN A 255 10.31 -35.05 8.68
C ASN A 255 11.63 -34.82 7.95
N GLY A 256 12.57 -35.77 8.02
CA GLY A 256 13.89 -35.63 7.39
C GLY A 256 13.90 -35.52 5.84
N ARG A 257 12.74 -35.37 5.22
CA ARG A 257 12.58 -35.21 3.77
C ARG A 257 12.10 -33.82 3.36
N GLY A 258 11.88 -32.91 4.30
CA GLY A 258 11.45 -31.50 4.08
C GLY A 258 9.93 -31.33 4.11
#